data_6ba426e2a7ad9fb5335338c34ca1280e
#
_entry.id   6ba426e2a7ad9fb5335338c34ca1280e
#
_cell.length_a   1.000
_cell.length_b   1.000
_cell.length_c   1.000
_cell.angle_alpha   90.00
_cell.angle_beta   90.00
_cell.angle_gamma   90.00
#
_symmetry.space_group_name_H-M   'P 1'
#
loop_
_entity.id
_entity.type
_entity.pdbx_description
1 polymer ?
#
loop_
_entity_poly.entity_id
_entity_poly.type
_entity_poly.pdbx_seq_one_letter_code
_entity_poly.pdbx_strand_id
1 'polypeptide(L)'
;MTQFSAHFQKDAAFGEAVRKRVFEYMKENDLSKRANAGMISKTLLFFGLYVTIFLGLLWNPFHSLVWMFLSYGSLGILLGTIGMNIMHDKVHGAYAESPVWNFLLEIPIFLIGLESSIWHIEHNVLHHNFTNVEGMDHDIHHRFVFRFSENQPKRWFHRFQHVYAPFIYGMLLFEWLTVKDFVKVIQYRKRNLIHSDKEAFRLFVQILLKKIAFHAIFLGIPLLVLSFNSSWIIVAYASMLVCGGFFMTMVFQLAHIVPDVRFIANDQENIEENWFIYQLQTTSNFANHHPLVTKIIGGR
;
A
#
# COMPACT_ATOMS: atom_id res chain seq x y z
N MET A 1 3.63 28.31 -0.13
CA MET A 1 3.45 27.21 0.82
C MET A 1 4.74 27.07 1.57
N THR A 2 4.75 27.41 2.85
CA THR A 2 5.89 27.20 3.74
C THR A 2 6.21 25.71 3.74
N GLN A 3 7.45 25.38 3.48
CA GLN A 3 7.96 24.01 3.50
C GLN A 3 8.01 23.60 4.98
N PHE A 4 6.94 22.95 5.47
CA PHE A 4 6.91 22.40 6.82
C PHE A 4 7.98 21.32 6.89
N SER A 5 8.90 21.40 7.83
CA SER A 5 9.94 20.43 8.10
C SER A 5 9.89 20.05 9.57
N ALA A 6 9.38 18.86 9.88
CA ALA A 6 9.46 18.35 11.24
C ALA A 6 10.89 17.89 11.55
N HIS A 7 11.43 18.36 12.65
CA HIS A 7 12.78 18.02 13.12
C HIS A 7 12.69 17.22 14.42
N PHE A 8 13.23 16.01 14.40
CA PHE A 8 13.32 15.16 15.59
C PHE A 8 14.59 15.48 16.38
N GLN A 9 14.54 15.32 17.69
CA GLN A 9 15.72 15.44 18.53
C GLN A 9 16.78 14.40 18.12
N LYS A 10 18.01 14.85 17.94
CA LYS A 10 19.14 13.99 17.57
C LYS A 10 19.72 13.33 18.82
N ASP A 11 19.20 12.19 19.22
CA ASP A 11 19.85 11.27 20.13
C ASP A 11 20.53 10.16 19.32
N ALA A 12 21.75 10.42 18.89
CA ALA A 12 22.53 9.46 18.11
C ALA A 12 22.84 8.19 18.92
N ALA A 13 23.07 8.30 20.23
CA ALA A 13 23.49 7.18 21.07
C ALA A 13 22.40 6.11 21.21
N PHE A 14 21.14 6.50 21.42
CA PHE A 14 20.02 5.55 21.48
C PHE A 14 19.83 4.83 20.14
N GLY A 15 19.82 5.59 19.05
CA GLY A 15 19.65 5.02 17.69
C GLY A 15 20.77 4.06 17.31
N GLU A 16 22.02 4.38 17.66
CA GLU A 16 23.18 3.51 17.44
C GLU A 16 23.09 2.23 18.28
N ALA A 17 22.69 2.35 19.55
CA ALA A 17 22.51 1.18 20.43
C ALA A 17 21.44 0.23 19.90
N VAL A 18 20.30 0.76 19.45
CA VAL A 18 19.22 -0.07 18.86
C VAL A 18 19.72 -0.77 17.61
N ARG A 19 20.35 -0.04 16.66
CA ARG A 19 20.89 -0.62 15.44
C ARG A 19 21.93 -1.70 15.72
N LYS A 20 22.87 -1.43 16.63
CA LYS A 20 23.91 -2.39 17.03
C LYS A 20 23.28 -3.67 17.54
N ARG A 21 22.30 -3.59 18.46
CA ARG A 21 21.64 -4.75 19.04
C ARG A 21 20.86 -5.57 18.02
N VAL A 22 20.19 -4.90 17.05
CA VAL A 22 19.50 -5.56 15.95
C VAL A 22 20.49 -6.31 15.05
N PHE A 23 21.63 -5.71 14.70
CA PHE A 23 22.63 -6.37 13.88
C PHE A 23 23.33 -7.53 14.59
N GLU A 24 23.61 -7.40 15.89
CA GLU A 24 24.13 -8.50 16.72
C GLU A 24 23.14 -9.66 16.74
N TYR A 25 21.87 -9.40 17.02
CA TYR A 25 20.83 -10.43 17.02
C TYR A 25 20.70 -11.14 15.66
N MET A 26 20.71 -10.38 14.55
CA MET A 26 20.66 -10.96 13.21
C MET A 26 21.87 -11.86 12.94
N LYS A 27 23.06 -11.44 13.35
CA LYS A 27 24.30 -12.19 13.18
C LYS A 27 24.31 -13.47 14.05
N GLU A 28 23.90 -13.37 15.30
CA GLU A 28 23.83 -14.51 16.23
C GLU A 28 22.83 -15.59 15.80
N ASN A 29 21.76 -15.19 15.10
CA ASN A 29 20.70 -16.09 14.62
C ASN A 29 20.80 -16.41 13.12
N ASP A 30 21.90 -16.06 12.46
CA ASP A 30 22.11 -16.26 11.01
C ASP A 30 20.94 -15.74 10.15
N LEU A 31 20.43 -14.57 10.51
CA LEU A 31 19.29 -13.94 9.83
C LEU A 31 19.76 -13.02 8.69
N SER A 32 19.20 -13.21 7.52
CA SER A 32 19.43 -12.33 6.36
C SER A 32 18.53 -11.10 6.43
N LYS A 33 19.04 -9.95 5.97
CA LYS A 33 18.25 -8.74 5.69
C LYS A 33 17.40 -8.86 4.42
N ARG A 34 17.60 -9.92 3.64
CA ARG A 34 16.95 -10.15 2.35
C ARG A 34 15.95 -11.29 2.43
N ALA A 35 15.18 -11.43 1.37
CA ALA A 35 14.18 -12.49 1.26
C ALA A 35 14.79 -13.88 1.51
N ASN A 36 14.16 -14.62 2.39
CA ASN A 36 14.45 -16.02 2.62
C ASN A 36 13.54 -16.92 1.75
N ALA A 37 13.76 -18.24 1.82
CA ALA A 37 12.97 -19.22 1.06
C ALA A 37 11.45 -19.10 1.35
N GLY A 38 11.07 -18.77 2.59
CA GLY A 38 9.67 -18.55 2.96
C GLY A 38 9.04 -17.35 2.25
N MET A 39 9.77 -16.23 2.12
CA MET A 39 9.29 -15.06 1.37
C MET A 39 9.16 -15.36 -0.12
N ILE A 40 10.14 -16.08 -0.70
CA ILE A 40 10.10 -16.47 -2.11
C ILE A 40 8.91 -17.41 -2.37
N SER A 41 8.73 -18.44 -1.54
CA SER A 41 7.60 -19.38 -1.64
C SER A 41 6.25 -18.64 -1.51
N LYS A 42 6.13 -17.69 -0.59
CA LYS A 42 4.94 -16.85 -0.42
C LYS A 42 4.66 -16.00 -1.67
N THR A 43 5.68 -15.41 -2.26
CA THR A 43 5.57 -14.66 -3.52
C THR A 43 5.08 -15.52 -4.67
N LEU A 44 5.68 -16.70 -4.85
CA LEU A 44 5.27 -17.64 -5.90
C LEU A 44 3.84 -18.12 -5.68
N LEU A 45 3.45 -18.39 -4.45
CA LEU A 45 2.08 -18.78 -4.09
C LEU A 45 1.07 -17.70 -4.44
N PHE A 46 1.26 -16.47 -3.95
CA PHE A 46 0.28 -15.39 -4.14
C PHE A 46 0.19 -14.97 -5.60
N PHE A 47 1.33 -14.85 -6.26
CA PHE A 47 1.34 -14.51 -7.68
C PHE A 47 0.79 -15.65 -8.55
N GLY A 48 1.13 -16.90 -8.25
CA GLY A 48 0.58 -18.08 -8.91
C GLY A 48 -0.93 -18.19 -8.75
N LEU A 49 -1.46 -17.98 -7.53
CA LEU A 49 -2.90 -17.92 -7.28
C LEU A 49 -3.58 -16.79 -8.06
N TYR A 50 -2.97 -15.60 -8.09
CA TYR A 50 -3.51 -14.46 -8.84
C TYR A 50 -3.67 -14.79 -10.33
N VAL A 51 -2.65 -15.35 -10.94
CA VAL A 51 -2.68 -15.76 -12.34
C VAL A 51 -3.67 -16.92 -12.56
N THR A 52 -3.65 -17.93 -11.70
CA THR A 52 -4.53 -19.11 -11.82
C THR A 52 -6.00 -18.72 -11.69
N ILE A 53 -6.36 -17.86 -10.74
CA ILE A 53 -7.74 -17.39 -10.57
C ILE A 53 -8.17 -16.54 -11.76
N PHE A 54 -7.28 -15.70 -12.31
CA PHE A 54 -7.60 -14.94 -13.52
C PHE A 54 -7.84 -15.84 -14.74
N LEU A 55 -7.00 -16.85 -14.94
CA LEU A 55 -7.21 -17.83 -16.01
C LEU A 55 -8.51 -18.64 -15.79
N GLY A 56 -8.78 -19.04 -14.54
CA GLY A 56 -10.03 -19.71 -14.15
C GLY A 56 -11.28 -18.83 -14.33
N LEU A 57 -11.14 -17.51 -14.14
CA LEU A 57 -12.20 -16.54 -14.46
C LEU A 57 -12.50 -16.54 -15.97
N LEU A 58 -11.46 -16.46 -16.82
CA LEU A 58 -11.64 -16.45 -18.28
C LEU A 58 -12.20 -17.77 -18.81
N TRP A 59 -11.76 -18.89 -18.24
CA TRP A 59 -12.30 -20.21 -18.61
C TRP A 59 -13.77 -20.37 -18.17
N ASN A 60 -14.12 -19.86 -16.99
CA ASN A 60 -15.46 -19.94 -16.37
C ASN A 60 -16.19 -21.28 -16.64
N PRO A 61 -15.64 -22.41 -16.15
CA PRO A 61 -16.09 -23.76 -16.54
C PRO A 61 -17.53 -24.05 -16.15
N PHE A 62 -18.09 -23.28 -15.25
CA PHE A 62 -19.46 -23.44 -14.75
C PHE A 62 -20.47 -22.49 -15.41
N HIS A 63 -20.05 -21.63 -16.32
CA HIS A 63 -20.86 -20.52 -16.87
C HIS A 63 -21.68 -19.79 -15.79
N SER A 64 -21.05 -19.55 -14.64
CA SER A 64 -21.68 -19.08 -13.42
C SER A 64 -21.31 -17.65 -13.08
N LEU A 65 -22.32 -16.81 -12.82
CA LEU A 65 -22.14 -15.47 -12.27
C LEU A 65 -21.48 -15.52 -10.89
N VAL A 66 -21.85 -16.48 -10.04
CA VAL A 66 -21.26 -16.66 -8.71
C VAL A 66 -19.77 -16.94 -8.82
N TRP A 67 -19.36 -17.83 -9.74
CA TRP A 67 -17.94 -18.09 -10.01
C TRP A 67 -17.20 -16.82 -10.44
N MET A 68 -17.81 -16.03 -11.34
CA MET A 68 -17.22 -14.78 -11.81
C MET A 68 -17.02 -13.78 -10.66
N PHE A 69 -18.03 -13.56 -9.81
CA PHE A 69 -17.93 -12.63 -8.67
C PHE A 69 -16.94 -13.13 -7.62
N LEU A 70 -16.90 -14.42 -7.30
CA LEU A 70 -15.93 -15.01 -6.37
C LEU A 70 -14.50 -14.86 -6.91
N SER A 71 -14.30 -15.09 -8.21
CA SER A 71 -12.99 -14.92 -8.85
C SER A 71 -12.52 -13.48 -8.79
N TYR A 72 -13.36 -12.52 -9.15
CA TYR A 72 -13.02 -11.10 -9.06
C TYR A 72 -12.78 -10.64 -7.62
N GLY A 73 -13.60 -11.03 -6.66
CA GLY A 73 -13.41 -10.72 -5.25
C GLY A 73 -12.07 -11.26 -4.73
N SER A 74 -11.75 -12.51 -5.08
CA SER A 74 -10.46 -13.14 -4.74
C SER A 74 -9.27 -12.45 -5.39
N LEU A 75 -9.40 -12.05 -6.67
CA LEU A 75 -8.37 -11.24 -7.36
C LEU A 75 -8.14 -9.91 -6.68
N GLY A 76 -9.18 -9.25 -6.17
CA GLY A 76 -9.06 -8.02 -5.41
C GLY A 76 -8.26 -8.19 -4.12
N ILE A 77 -8.56 -9.22 -3.33
CA ILE A 77 -7.82 -9.54 -2.10
C ILE A 77 -6.36 -9.89 -2.43
N LEU A 78 -6.12 -10.71 -3.45
CA LEU A 78 -4.77 -11.08 -3.88
C LEU A 78 -3.98 -9.88 -4.42
N LEU A 79 -4.64 -8.94 -5.12
CA LEU A 79 -4.02 -7.67 -5.52
C LEU A 79 -3.46 -6.93 -4.31
N GLY A 80 -4.28 -6.76 -3.27
CA GLY A 80 -3.84 -6.17 -2.01
C GLY A 80 -2.73 -6.97 -1.34
N THR A 81 -2.83 -8.30 -1.31
CA THR A 81 -1.81 -9.19 -0.74
C THR A 81 -0.48 -9.09 -1.49
N ILE A 82 -0.48 -9.00 -2.82
CA ILE A 82 0.72 -8.77 -3.65
C ILE A 82 1.32 -7.38 -3.34
N GLY A 83 0.48 -6.36 -3.22
CA GLY A 83 0.91 -5.02 -2.82
C GLY A 83 1.64 -5.03 -1.48
N MET A 84 1.06 -5.68 -0.46
CA MET A 84 1.61 -5.72 0.91
C MET A 84 2.81 -6.64 1.09
N ASN A 85 2.98 -7.67 0.27
CA ASN A 85 4.06 -8.66 0.44
C ASN A 85 5.19 -8.52 -0.58
N ILE A 86 4.87 -8.16 -1.84
CA ILE A 86 5.87 -8.13 -2.91
C ILE A 86 6.33 -6.70 -3.15
N MET A 87 5.40 -5.80 -3.43
CA MET A 87 5.72 -4.39 -3.69
C MET A 87 6.29 -3.73 -2.45
N HIS A 88 5.67 -3.91 -1.28
CA HIS A 88 6.10 -3.38 0.00
C HIS A 88 7.55 -3.79 0.32
N ASP A 89 7.84 -5.09 0.35
CA ASP A 89 9.16 -5.59 0.70
C ASP A 89 10.23 -5.20 -0.32
N LYS A 90 9.86 -5.12 -1.62
CA LYS A 90 10.74 -4.62 -2.67
C LYS A 90 11.09 -3.14 -2.46
N VAL A 91 10.10 -2.32 -2.19
CA VAL A 91 10.29 -0.86 -2.01
C VAL A 91 11.12 -0.56 -0.77
N HIS A 92 11.01 -1.38 0.28
CA HIS A 92 11.91 -1.34 1.44
C HIS A 92 13.32 -1.87 1.17
N GLY A 93 13.60 -2.38 -0.04
CA GLY A 93 14.89 -3.00 -0.36
C GLY A 93 15.13 -4.30 0.40
N ALA A 94 14.09 -4.89 1.00
CA ALA A 94 14.20 -6.11 1.80
C ALA A 94 14.15 -7.40 0.98
N TYR A 95 13.98 -7.31 -0.35
CA TYR A 95 13.76 -8.49 -1.18
C TYR A 95 15.07 -9.02 -1.78
N ALA A 96 15.73 -8.27 -2.64
CA ALA A 96 16.93 -8.72 -3.34
C ALA A 96 17.89 -7.56 -3.66
N GLU A 97 19.19 -7.89 -3.78
CA GLU A 97 20.20 -6.95 -4.27
C GLU A 97 20.39 -7.07 -5.79
N SER A 98 20.12 -8.24 -6.33
CA SER A 98 20.28 -8.54 -7.76
C SER A 98 19.35 -7.70 -8.62
N PRO A 99 19.87 -6.98 -9.64
CA PRO A 99 19.05 -6.23 -10.60
C PRO A 99 18.05 -7.14 -11.34
N VAL A 100 18.42 -8.38 -11.62
CA VAL A 100 17.56 -9.36 -12.30
C VAL A 100 16.35 -9.71 -11.44
N TRP A 101 16.55 -10.03 -10.16
CA TRP A 101 15.43 -10.30 -9.25
C TRP A 101 14.55 -9.09 -9.06
N ASN A 102 15.13 -7.89 -8.90
CA ASN A 102 14.37 -6.66 -8.79
C ASN A 102 13.53 -6.36 -10.05
N PHE A 103 14.04 -6.72 -11.24
CA PHE A 103 13.28 -6.62 -12.48
C PHE A 103 12.13 -7.64 -12.53
N LEU A 104 12.39 -8.91 -12.15
CA LEU A 104 11.34 -9.95 -12.12
C LEU A 104 10.20 -9.60 -11.15
N LEU A 105 10.50 -8.94 -10.03
CA LEU A 105 9.50 -8.47 -9.08
C LEU A 105 8.63 -7.32 -9.63
N GLU A 106 9.07 -6.62 -10.69
CA GLU A 106 8.21 -5.64 -11.37
C GLU A 106 7.03 -6.29 -12.11
N ILE A 107 7.12 -7.58 -12.49
CA ILE A 107 6.04 -8.27 -13.20
C ILE A 107 4.75 -8.33 -12.37
N PRO A 108 4.74 -8.91 -11.14
CA PRO A 108 3.54 -8.87 -10.30
C PRO A 108 3.10 -7.44 -9.97
N ILE A 109 4.02 -6.50 -9.76
CA ILE A 109 3.70 -5.10 -9.48
C ILE A 109 3.03 -4.44 -10.69
N PHE A 110 3.52 -4.70 -11.91
CA PHE A 110 2.89 -4.25 -13.14
C PHE A 110 1.46 -4.78 -13.28
N LEU A 111 1.26 -6.08 -12.98
CA LEU A 111 -0.05 -6.73 -13.11
C LEU A 111 -1.06 -6.27 -12.05
N ILE A 112 -0.65 -5.67 -10.96
CA ILE A 112 -1.57 -5.03 -10.01
C ILE A 112 -1.82 -3.54 -10.32
N GLY A 113 -1.21 -2.99 -11.37
CA GLY A 113 -1.47 -1.63 -11.87
C GLY A 113 -0.91 -0.50 -11.01
N LEU A 114 -0.07 -0.80 -10.02
CA LEU A 114 0.50 0.19 -9.11
C LEU A 114 1.89 0.66 -9.57
N GLU A 115 2.27 1.88 -9.14
CA GLU A 115 3.59 2.45 -9.46
C GLU A 115 4.50 2.49 -8.23
N SER A 116 5.48 1.58 -8.19
CA SER A 116 6.37 1.40 -7.06
C SER A 116 7.22 2.65 -6.74
N SER A 117 7.61 3.44 -7.75
CA SER A 117 8.43 4.64 -7.55
C SER A 117 7.65 5.75 -6.83
N ILE A 118 6.39 5.95 -7.19
CA ILE A 118 5.51 6.94 -6.52
C ILE A 118 5.21 6.47 -5.10
N TRP A 119 4.93 5.19 -4.94
CA TRP A 119 4.65 4.63 -3.62
C TRP A 119 5.89 4.64 -2.72
N HIS A 120 7.10 4.49 -3.27
CA HIS A 120 8.35 4.67 -2.52
C HIS A 120 8.45 6.07 -1.89
N ILE A 121 8.10 7.11 -2.64
CA ILE A 121 8.10 8.49 -2.10
C ILE A 121 7.03 8.62 -1.01
N GLU A 122 5.81 8.14 -1.26
CA GLU A 122 4.71 8.23 -0.31
C GLU A 122 5.02 7.47 0.98
N HIS A 123 5.47 6.22 0.86
CA HIS A 123 5.63 5.29 1.96
C HIS A 123 6.97 5.44 2.69
N ASN A 124 8.11 5.34 1.95
CA ASN A 124 9.42 5.35 2.60
C ASN A 124 9.92 6.76 2.94
N VAL A 125 9.64 7.75 2.07
CA VAL A 125 10.19 9.10 2.26
C VAL A 125 9.27 9.95 3.14
N LEU A 126 7.96 9.85 2.98
CA LEU A 126 7.02 10.67 3.74
C LEU A 126 6.46 9.92 4.95
N HIS A 127 5.74 8.81 4.75
CA HIS A 127 5.06 8.10 5.83
C HIS A 127 6.03 7.58 6.90
N HIS A 128 7.04 6.78 6.55
CA HIS A 128 7.96 6.20 7.54
C HIS A 128 8.85 7.22 8.25
N ASN A 129 9.15 8.37 7.64
CA ASN A 129 9.88 9.40 8.33
C ASN A 129 8.99 10.28 9.22
N PHE A 130 7.71 10.41 8.87
CA PHE A 130 6.78 11.35 9.50
C PHE A 130 5.43 10.71 9.81
N THR A 131 5.43 9.45 10.28
CA THR A 131 4.20 8.72 10.61
C THR A 131 3.30 9.53 11.53
N ASN A 132 2.03 9.70 11.19
CA ASN A 132 1.04 10.48 11.95
C ASN A 132 1.41 11.97 12.18
N VAL A 133 2.32 12.56 11.39
CA VAL A 133 2.57 14.01 11.37
C VAL A 133 1.64 14.65 10.34
N GLU A 134 0.74 15.52 10.78
CA GLU A 134 -0.21 16.19 9.91
C GLU A 134 0.50 17.07 8.87
N GLY A 135 0.05 17.00 7.62
CA GLY A 135 0.67 17.72 6.49
C GLY A 135 1.89 17.05 5.87
N MET A 136 2.54 16.10 6.57
CA MET A 136 3.67 15.32 6.06
C MET A 136 3.25 13.90 5.70
N ASP A 137 2.55 13.22 6.60
CA ASP A 137 2.01 11.88 6.35
C ASP A 137 0.76 11.94 5.49
N HIS A 138 0.85 11.37 4.30
CA HIS A 138 -0.27 11.35 3.37
C HIS A 138 -1.33 10.31 3.71
N ASP A 139 -1.04 9.34 4.57
CA ASP A 139 -2.01 8.30 4.96
C ASP A 139 -3.07 8.87 5.92
N ILE A 140 -2.70 9.88 6.70
CA ILE A 140 -3.62 10.62 7.58
C ILE A 140 -4.06 11.97 6.98
N HIS A 141 -3.70 12.25 5.71
CA HIS A 141 -4.05 13.53 5.09
C HIS A 141 -5.55 13.81 5.20
N HIS A 142 -5.87 15.01 5.70
CA HIS A 142 -7.24 15.46 5.92
C HIS A 142 -8.02 15.40 4.61
N ARG A 143 -8.79 14.34 4.44
CA ARG A 143 -9.84 14.22 3.44
C ARG A 143 -11.13 14.59 4.17
N PHE A 144 -11.79 15.63 3.78
CA PHE A 144 -13.05 16.13 4.34
C PHE A 144 -13.97 15.06 4.97
N VAL A 145 -13.93 13.84 4.41
CA VAL A 145 -14.80 12.73 4.79
C VAL A 145 -14.35 12.00 6.04
N PHE A 146 -13.03 11.97 6.32
CA PHE A 146 -12.47 11.26 7.48
C PHE A 146 -11.88 12.23 8.49
N ARG A 147 -11.95 11.83 9.75
CA ARG A 147 -11.21 12.41 10.86
C ARG A 147 -10.41 11.30 11.53
N PHE A 148 -9.11 11.28 11.30
CA PHE A 148 -8.19 10.27 11.83
C PHE A 148 -7.48 10.74 13.11
N SER A 149 -7.35 12.04 13.32
CA SER A 149 -6.69 12.65 14.47
C SER A 149 -7.65 13.57 15.22
N GLU A 150 -7.43 13.69 16.53
CA GLU A 150 -8.16 14.65 17.34
C GLU A 150 -7.82 16.10 17.00
N ASN A 151 -6.64 16.34 16.39
CA ASN A 151 -6.22 17.66 15.91
C ASN A 151 -7.00 18.11 14.67
N GLN A 152 -7.63 17.17 13.94
CA GLN A 152 -8.40 17.48 12.74
C GLN A 152 -9.79 18.03 13.08
N PRO A 153 -10.35 18.97 12.29
CA PRO A 153 -11.66 19.56 12.53
C PRO A 153 -12.77 18.51 12.60
N LYS A 154 -13.50 18.49 13.71
CA LYS A 154 -14.64 17.60 13.88
C LYS A 154 -15.88 18.18 13.21
N ARG A 155 -16.56 17.37 12.37
CA ARG A 155 -17.82 17.70 11.70
C ARG A 155 -18.93 16.79 12.20
N TRP A 156 -20.19 17.21 12.05
CA TRP A 156 -21.36 16.49 12.57
C TRP A 156 -21.46 15.04 12.06
N PHE A 157 -21.06 14.77 10.81
CA PHE A 157 -21.15 13.44 10.21
C PHE A 157 -20.02 12.49 10.64
N HIS A 158 -18.90 12.99 11.19
CA HIS A 158 -17.81 12.13 11.69
C HIS A 158 -18.27 11.20 12.83
N ARG A 159 -19.36 11.53 13.53
CA ARG A 159 -19.98 10.60 14.51
C ARG A 159 -20.44 9.27 13.89
N PHE A 160 -20.70 9.26 12.58
CA PHE A 160 -21.09 8.07 11.82
C PHE A 160 -19.95 7.44 11.05
N GLN A 161 -18.70 7.88 11.27
CA GLN A 161 -17.53 7.39 10.51
C GLN A 161 -17.40 5.87 10.57
N HIS A 162 -17.68 5.26 11.73
CA HIS A 162 -17.66 3.80 11.90
C HIS A 162 -18.65 3.05 10.99
N VAL A 163 -19.71 3.73 10.51
CA VAL A 163 -20.71 3.16 9.59
C VAL A 163 -20.28 3.32 8.14
N TYR A 164 -19.87 4.52 7.73
CA TYR A 164 -19.59 4.78 6.32
C TYR A 164 -18.13 4.49 5.91
N ALA A 165 -17.19 4.46 6.87
CA ALA A 165 -15.78 4.21 6.56
C ALA A 165 -15.54 2.90 5.78
N PRO A 166 -16.14 1.75 6.16
CA PRO A 166 -15.95 0.50 5.40
C PRO A 166 -16.32 0.62 3.92
N PHE A 167 -17.38 1.36 3.59
CA PHE A 167 -17.80 1.58 2.20
C PHE A 167 -16.78 2.45 1.44
N ILE A 168 -16.29 3.52 2.08
CA ILE A 168 -15.31 4.42 1.46
C ILE A 168 -13.94 3.74 1.34
N TYR A 169 -13.57 2.88 2.29
CA TYR A 169 -12.35 2.07 2.21
C TYR A 169 -12.32 1.21 0.94
N GLY A 170 -13.46 0.66 0.53
CA GLY A 170 -13.58 -0.04 -0.74
C GLY A 170 -13.27 0.82 -1.97
N MET A 171 -13.35 2.15 -1.86
CA MET A 171 -13.06 3.05 -2.99
C MET A 171 -11.56 3.34 -3.18
N LEU A 172 -10.66 2.90 -2.27
CA LEU A 172 -9.24 3.18 -2.35
C LEU A 172 -8.64 2.77 -3.70
N LEU A 173 -8.92 1.55 -4.17
CA LEU A 173 -8.35 1.07 -5.43
C LEU A 173 -8.94 1.77 -6.65
N PHE A 174 -10.19 2.21 -6.62
CA PHE A 174 -10.73 3.04 -7.70
C PHE A 174 -9.92 4.33 -7.86
N GLU A 175 -9.66 5.02 -6.76
CA GLU A 175 -8.84 6.23 -6.77
C GLU A 175 -7.40 5.93 -7.19
N TRP A 176 -6.79 4.88 -6.63
CA TRP A 176 -5.39 4.54 -6.90
C TRP A 176 -5.18 4.12 -8.35
N LEU A 177 -6.03 3.25 -8.89
CA LEU A 177 -5.91 2.76 -10.27
C LEU A 177 -6.38 3.75 -11.33
N THR A 178 -6.94 4.90 -10.93
CA THR A 178 -7.38 5.93 -11.89
C THR A 178 -6.60 7.23 -11.76
N VAL A 179 -6.62 7.88 -10.60
CA VAL A 179 -6.23 9.30 -10.44
C VAL A 179 -5.07 9.51 -9.48
N LYS A 180 -4.99 8.74 -8.38
CA LYS A 180 -4.08 9.01 -7.26
C LYS A 180 -2.63 9.22 -7.69
N ASP A 181 -2.05 8.30 -8.47
CA ASP A 181 -0.64 8.38 -8.85
C ASP A 181 -0.33 9.60 -9.73
N PHE A 182 -1.23 10.01 -10.62
CA PHE A 182 -1.06 11.21 -11.44
C PHE A 182 -1.03 12.48 -10.60
N VAL A 183 -1.95 12.58 -9.63
CA VAL A 183 -1.98 13.69 -8.67
C VAL A 183 -0.68 13.73 -7.85
N LYS A 184 -0.19 12.55 -7.42
CA LYS A 184 1.07 12.43 -6.66
C LYS A 184 2.28 12.85 -7.47
N VAL A 185 2.39 12.51 -8.76
CA VAL A 185 3.48 13.00 -9.64
C VAL A 185 3.53 14.52 -9.62
N ILE A 186 2.38 15.18 -9.79
CA ILE A 186 2.31 16.66 -9.80
C ILE A 186 2.68 17.23 -8.42
N GLN A 187 2.18 16.66 -7.34
CA GLN A 187 2.45 17.11 -5.97
C GLN A 187 3.94 16.93 -5.62
N TYR A 188 4.52 15.77 -5.94
CA TYR A 188 5.92 15.46 -5.62
C TYR A 188 6.90 16.25 -6.48
N ARG A 189 6.53 16.56 -7.74
CA ARG A 189 7.32 17.48 -8.55
C ARG A 189 7.33 18.90 -7.95
N LYS A 190 6.19 19.40 -7.47
CA LYS A 190 6.09 20.71 -6.80
C LYS A 190 6.85 20.76 -5.46
N ARG A 191 7.02 19.62 -4.79
CA ARG A 191 7.78 19.48 -3.53
C ARG A 191 9.27 19.17 -3.76
N ASN A 192 9.76 19.13 -5.00
CA ASN A 192 11.11 18.73 -5.39
C ASN A 192 11.51 17.30 -4.96
N LEU A 193 10.54 16.42 -4.71
CA LEU A 193 10.74 14.99 -4.46
C LEU A 193 10.90 14.20 -5.77
N ILE A 194 10.44 14.76 -6.89
CA ILE A 194 10.77 14.38 -8.26
C ILE A 194 11.64 15.50 -8.82
N HIS A 195 12.85 15.15 -9.27
CA HIS A 195 13.91 16.16 -9.47
C HIS A 195 13.78 16.96 -10.78
N SER A 196 13.09 16.44 -11.79
CA SER A 196 12.96 17.13 -13.08
C SER A 196 11.61 16.93 -13.74
N ASP A 197 11.24 17.85 -14.64
CA ASP A 197 10.00 17.71 -15.44
C ASP A 197 10.09 16.52 -16.41
N LYS A 198 11.29 16.20 -16.90
CA LYS A 198 11.53 15.01 -17.72
C LYS A 198 11.24 13.71 -16.96
N GLU A 199 11.65 13.65 -15.70
CA GLU A 199 11.38 12.51 -14.81
C GLU A 199 9.87 12.42 -14.51
N ALA A 200 9.24 13.53 -14.17
CA ALA A 200 7.79 13.59 -13.92
C ALA A 200 6.99 13.13 -15.15
N PHE A 201 7.35 13.59 -16.35
CA PHE A 201 6.72 13.17 -17.59
C PHE A 201 6.91 11.67 -17.87
N ARG A 202 8.13 11.13 -17.67
CA ARG A 202 8.41 9.70 -17.79
C ARG A 202 7.53 8.87 -16.85
N LEU A 203 7.46 9.25 -15.57
CA LEU A 203 6.62 8.59 -14.58
C LEU A 203 5.14 8.66 -14.98
N PHE A 204 4.67 9.82 -15.43
CA PHE A 204 3.30 9.99 -15.90
C PHE A 204 2.95 9.00 -17.03
N VAL A 205 3.83 8.86 -18.03
CA VAL A 205 3.64 7.92 -19.14
C VAL A 205 3.68 6.47 -18.65
N GLN A 206 4.61 6.12 -17.77
CA GLN A 206 4.70 4.78 -17.18
C GLN A 206 3.43 4.41 -16.40
N ILE A 207 2.93 5.33 -15.57
CA ILE A 207 1.67 5.16 -14.83
C ILE A 207 0.51 4.95 -15.80
N LEU A 208 0.40 5.79 -16.82
CA LEU A 208 -0.67 5.70 -17.82
C LEU A 208 -0.68 4.32 -18.51
N LEU A 209 0.48 3.86 -18.96
CA LEU A 209 0.60 2.56 -19.63
C LEU A 209 0.26 1.40 -18.68
N LYS A 210 0.72 1.44 -17.42
CA LYS A 210 0.38 0.42 -16.41
C LYS A 210 -1.12 0.37 -16.15
N LYS A 211 -1.76 1.51 -15.99
CA LYS A 211 -3.21 1.58 -15.73
C LYS A 211 -4.04 1.14 -16.93
N ILE A 212 -3.67 1.55 -18.14
CA ILE A 212 -4.30 1.06 -19.38
C ILE A 212 -4.17 -0.47 -19.47
N ALA A 213 -2.96 -1.01 -19.26
CA ALA A 213 -2.73 -2.46 -19.30
C ALA A 213 -3.57 -3.19 -18.22
N PHE A 214 -3.61 -2.68 -17.01
CA PHE A 214 -4.43 -3.26 -15.94
C PHE A 214 -5.91 -3.33 -16.32
N HIS A 215 -6.50 -2.21 -16.75
CA HIS A 215 -7.90 -2.19 -17.15
C HIS A 215 -8.17 -3.03 -18.42
N ALA A 216 -7.24 -3.04 -19.37
CA ALA A 216 -7.35 -3.89 -20.56
C ALA A 216 -7.34 -5.38 -20.20
N ILE A 217 -6.46 -5.80 -19.27
CA ILE A 217 -6.35 -7.20 -18.84
C ILE A 217 -7.58 -7.59 -18.01
N PHE A 218 -7.91 -6.86 -16.93
CA PHE A 218 -8.90 -7.31 -15.94
C PHE A 218 -10.34 -6.91 -16.25
N LEU A 219 -10.57 -5.99 -17.20
CA LEU A 219 -11.90 -5.63 -17.69
C LEU A 219 -12.04 -5.89 -19.18
N GLY A 220 -11.09 -5.43 -19.99
CA GLY A 220 -11.17 -5.51 -21.46
C GLY A 220 -11.21 -6.97 -21.96
N ILE A 221 -10.26 -7.81 -21.55
CA ILE A 221 -10.24 -9.23 -21.95
C ILE A 221 -11.51 -9.97 -21.51
N PRO A 222 -11.96 -9.89 -20.24
CA PRO A 222 -13.22 -10.49 -19.83
C PRO A 222 -14.45 -10.03 -20.61
N LEU A 223 -14.53 -8.74 -20.98
CA LEU A 223 -15.62 -8.25 -21.83
C LEU A 223 -15.63 -8.86 -23.24
N LEU A 224 -14.46 -9.27 -23.76
CA LEU A 224 -14.32 -9.89 -25.06
C LEU A 224 -14.53 -11.42 -25.03
N VAL A 225 -14.20 -12.06 -23.92
CA VAL A 225 -14.11 -13.53 -23.81
C VAL A 225 -15.33 -14.14 -23.11
N LEU A 226 -15.87 -13.47 -22.09
CA LEU A 226 -16.95 -14.04 -21.29
C LEU A 226 -18.32 -13.83 -21.95
N SER A 227 -19.11 -14.90 -22.02
CA SER A 227 -20.48 -14.89 -22.59
C SER A 227 -21.53 -14.37 -21.62
N PHE A 228 -21.22 -13.32 -20.83
CA PHE A 228 -22.16 -12.66 -19.93
C PHE A 228 -22.53 -11.27 -20.45
N ASN A 229 -23.65 -10.73 -19.95
CA ASN A 229 -23.98 -9.35 -20.18
C ASN A 229 -22.86 -8.43 -19.63
N SER A 230 -22.42 -7.48 -20.43
CA SER A 230 -21.32 -6.56 -20.09
C SER A 230 -21.53 -5.86 -18.75
N SER A 231 -22.77 -5.54 -18.38
CA SER A 231 -23.08 -4.91 -17.09
C SER A 231 -22.66 -5.78 -15.91
N TRP A 232 -22.88 -7.10 -15.97
CA TRP A 232 -22.46 -8.02 -14.92
C TRP A 232 -20.94 -8.13 -14.82
N ILE A 233 -20.23 -8.12 -15.95
CA ILE A 233 -18.77 -8.13 -15.97
C ILE A 233 -18.21 -6.84 -15.34
N ILE A 234 -18.78 -5.68 -15.68
CA ILE A 234 -18.38 -4.39 -15.10
C ILE A 234 -18.63 -4.35 -13.58
N VAL A 235 -19.80 -4.84 -13.12
CA VAL A 235 -20.11 -4.89 -11.68
C VAL A 235 -19.18 -5.87 -10.94
N ALA A 236 -18.89 -7.03 -11.53
CA ALA A 236 -17.96 -7.99 -10.96
C ALA A 236 -16.54 -7.45 -10.91
N TYR A 237 -16.07 -6.75 -11.97
CA TYR A 237 -14.81 -6.04 -11.94
C TYR A 237 -14.78 -4.94 -10.86
N ALA A 238 -15.87 -4.18 -10.71
CA ALA A 238 -15.97 -3.20 -9.63
C ALA A 238 -15.87 -3.86 -8.24
N SER A 239 -16.46 -5.06 -8.07
CA SER A 239 -16.32 -5.81 -6.80
C SER A 239 -14.87 -6.20 -6.49
N MET A 240 -14.05 -6.50 -7.51
CA MET A 240 -12.61 -6.71 -7.33
C MET A 240 -11.95 -5.48 -6.69
N LEU A 241 -12.24 -4.29 -7.22
CA LEU A 241 -11.66 -3.05 -6.71
C LEU A 241 -12.15 -2.73 -5.29
N VAL A 242 -13.43 -2.97 -5.00
CA VAL A 242 -14.01 -2.79 -3.66
C VAL A 242 -13.38 -3.75 -2.65
N CYS A 243 -13.29 -5.04 -2.96
CA CYS A 243 -12.71 -6.04 -2.06
C CYS A 243 -11.23 -5.75 -1.78
N GLY A 244 -10.46 -5.46 -2.81
CA GLY A 244 -9.04 -5.14 -2.67
C GLY A 244 -8.81 -3.81 -1.96
N GLY A 245 -9.58 -2.77 -2.27
CA GLY A 245 -9.52 -1.47 -1.60
C GLY A 245 -9.84 -1.57 -0.12
N PHE A 246 -10.92 -2.27 0.23
CA PHE A 246 -11.28 -2.52 1.62
C PHE A 246 -10.17 -3.28 2.37
N PHE A 247 -9.67 -4.38 1.78
CA PHE A 247 -8.60 -5.18 2.38
C PHE A 247 -7.33 -4.36 2.64
N MET A 248 -6.86 -3.62 1.64
CA MET A 248 -5.65 -2.79 1.78
C MET A 248 -5.83 -1.69 2.83
N THR A 249 -6.97 -0.99 2.79
CA THR A 249 -7.22 0.09 3.75
C THR A 249 -7.29 -0.43 5.17
N MET A 250 -7.93 -1.58 5.41
CA MET A 250 -7.98 -2.19 6.75
C MET A 250 -6.58 -2.50 7.27
N VAL A 251 -5.68 -3.03 6.43
CA VAL A 251 -4.29 -3.30 6.84
C VAL A 251 -3.54 -2.01 7.19
N PHE A 252 -3.63 -0.97 6.36
CA PHE A 252 -2.97 0.31 6.61
C PHE A 252 -3.49 1.00 7.88
N GLN A 253 -4.81 1.02 8.07
CA GLN A 253 -5.41 1.70 9.22
C GLN A 253 -5.02 1.05 10.56
N LEU A 254 -5.01 -0.28 10.63
CA LEU A 254 -4.70 -1.01 11.87
C LEU A 254 -3.26 -0.83 12.35
N ALA A 255 -2.35 -0.45 11.46
CA ALA A 255 -0.95 -0.20 11.83
C ALA A 255 -0.74 1.16 12.52
N HIS A 256 -1.50 2.20 12.14
CA HIS A 256 -1.19 3.58 12.53
C HIS A 256 -2.38 4.41 13.01
N ILE A 257 -3.63 3.95 12.80
CA ILE A 257 -4.84 4.70 13.16
C ILE A 257 -5.70 3.86 14.10
N VAL A 258 -5.20 3.69 15.31
CA VAL A 258 -5.87 2.98 16.40
C VAL A 258 -5.85 3.84 17.67
N PRO A 259 -6.68 3.57 18.67
CA PRO A 259 -6.56 4.22 19.97
C PRO A 259 -5.14 4.10 20.51
N ASP A 260 -4.71 5.11 21.25
CA ASP A 260 -3.39 5.17 21.94
C ASP A 260 -2.16 5.42 21.05
N VAL A 261 -2.31 5.57 19.74
CA VAL A 261 -1.21 6.06 18.89
C VAL A 261 -1.16 7.58 18.90
N ARG A 262 0.05 8.11 18.81
CA ARG A 262 0.28 9.55 18.83
C ARG A 262 0.08 10.18 17.46
N PHE A 263 -0.51 11.39 17.45
CA PHE A 263 -0.62 12.28 16.28
C PHE A 263 0.06 13.61 16.59
N ILE A 264 0.77 14.17 15.61
CA ILE A 264 1.42 15.47 15.72
C ILE A 264 0.71 16.47 14.81
N ALA A 265 0.34 17.62 15.38
CA ALA A 265 -0.29 18.69 14.63
C ALA A 265 0.70 19.36 13.67
N ASN A 266 0.20 19.96 12.58
CA ASN A 266 0.99 20.53 11.50
C ASN A 266 1.73 21.85 11.87
N ASP A 267 1.48 22.42 13.04
CA ASP A 267 2.14 23.61 13.56
C ASP A 267 3.36 23.29 14.44
N GLN A 268 3.63 22.02 14.69
CA GLN A 268 4.72 21.55 15.54
C GLN A 268 5.97 21.24 14.71
N GLU A 269 6.84 22.25 14.50
CA GLU A 269 8.06 22.09 13.69
C GLU A 269 9.16 21.27 14.40
N ASN A 270 9.22 21.33 15.73
CA ASN A 270 10.21 20.61 16.53
C ASN A 270 9.56 19.51 17.33
N ILE A 271 9.98 18.29 17.10
CA ILE A 271 9.55 17.10 17.83
C ILE A 271 10.62 16.79 18.88
N GLU A 272 10.28 16.95 20.14
CA GLU A 272 11.21 16.81 21.27
C GLU A 272 11.75 15.38 21.46
N GLU A 273 11.03 14.39 20.90
CA GLU A 273 11.42 13.00 21.02
C GLU A 273 12.43 12.57 19.96
N ASN A 274 13.21 11.54 20.31
CA ASN A 274 14.02 10.79 19.38
C ASN A 274 13.13 10.06 18.35
N TRP A 275 13.53 10.04 17.07
CA TRP A 275 12.79 9.40 15.99
C TRP A 275 12.42 7.93 16.27
N PHE A 276 13.31 7.14 16.90
CA PHE A 276 13.03 5.74 17.22
C PHE A 276 11.92 5.59 18.27
N ILE A 277 11.91 6.45 19.29
CA ILE A 277 10.86 6.47 20.33
C ILE A 277 9.54 6.89 19.68
N TYR A 278 9.58 7.93 18.86
CA TYR A 278 8.43 8.41 18.13
C TYR A 278 7.78 7.30 17.26
N GLN A 279 8.58 6.52 16.51
CA GLN A 279 8.07 5.40 15.71
C GLN A 279 7.33 4.36 16.56
N LEU A 280 7.79 4.09 17.79
CA LEU A 280 7.08 3.20 18.71
C LEU A 280 5.75 3.77 19.22
N GLN A 281 5.63 5.10 19.31
CA GLN A 281 4.41 5.78 19.76
C GLN A 281 3.36 5.94 18.65
N THR A 282 3.76 5.85 17.39
CA THR A 282 2.89 6.06 16.22
C THR A 282 2.53 4.76 15.50
N THR A 283 3.04 3.62 15.97
CA THR A 283 2.85 2.33 15.30
C THR A 283 2.29 1.31 16.28
N SER A 284 1.28 0.57 15.84
CA SER A 284 0.65 -0.52 16.60
C SER A 284 1.00 -1.88 16.04
N ASN A 285 1.29 -2.84 16.93
CA ASN A 285 1.41 -4.24 16.54
C ASN A 285 0.02 -4.89 16.53
N PHE A 286 -0.37 -5.49 15.42
CA PHE A 286 -1.61 -6.25 15.33
C PHE A 286 -1.38 -7.63 14.70
N ALA A 287 -2.31 -8.55 14.94
CA ALA A 287 -2.28 -9.93 14.42
C ALA A 287 -1.09 -10.80 14.88
N ASN A 288 -0.31 -10.40 15.88
CA ASN A 288 0.89 -11.12 16.36
C ASN A 288 0.63 -12.58 16.78
N HIS A 289 -0.59 -12.89 17.21
CA HIS A 289 -1.00 -14.24 17.63
C HIS A 289 -1.71 -15.05 16.53
N HIS A 290 -1.78 -14.52 15.30
CA HIS A 290 -2.46 -15.14 14.16
C HIS A 290 -1.51 -15.38 12.98
N PRO A 291 -0.73 -16.48 12.97
CA PRO A 291 0.34 -16.69 11.97
C PRO A 291 -0.15 -16.61 10.51
N LEU A 292 -1.36 -17.08 10.24
CA LEU A 292 -1.94 -17.01 8.88
C LEU A 292 -2.23 -15.55 8.47
N VAL A 293 -2.89 -14.79 9.35
CA VAL A 293 -3.19 -13.37 9.08
C VAL A 293 -1.90 -12.60 8.89
N THR A 294 -0.93 -12.78 9.81
CA THR A 294 0.39 -12.13 9.72
C THR A 294 1.07 -12.39 8.35
N LYS A 295 1.04 -13.65 7.86
CA LYS A 295 1.62 -13.99 6.56
C LYS A 295 0.90 -13.33 5.38
N ILE A 296 -0.42 -13.20 5.44
CA ILE A 296 -1.24 -12.58 4.38
C ILE A 296 -1.01 -11.06 4.31
N ILE A 297 -0.87 -10.40 5.44
CA ILE A 297 -0.75 -8.94 5.53
C ILE A 297 0.69 -8.41 5.44
N GLY A 298 1.67 -9.25 5.16
CA GLY A 298 3.06 -8.84 4.96
C GLY A 298 4.03 -9.25 6.07
N GLY A 299 3.58 -9.86 7.16
CA GLY A 299 4.44 -10.39 8.23
C GLY A 299 5.30 -11.59 7.78
N ARG A 300 6.40 -11.79 8.50
CA ARG A 300 7.39 -12.87 8.25
C ARG A 300 7.13 -14.09 9.12
#